data_8a69fee3f8cb4f0519a80b2237216e33
#
_entry.id   8a69fee3f8cb4f0519a80b2237216e33
#
_cell.length_a   1.000
_cell.length_b   1.000
_cell.length_c   1.000
_cell.angle_alpha   90.00
_cell.angle_beta   90.00
_cell.angle_gamma   90.00
#
_symmetry.space_group_name_H-M   'P 1'
#
loop_
_entity.id
_entity.type
_entity.pdbx_description
1 polymer ?
#
loop_
_entity_poly.entity_id
_entity_poly.type
_entity_poly.pdbx_seq_one_letter_code
_entity_poly.pdbx_strand_id
1 'polypeptide(L)'
;VAHFKPDYAPEYLMACNYICHLAVFRKSLFDAIGGERPECDGAQDHDLFLRLIDAMQAKDANAAPLHIPQVLYYWRVHAASTSGGTEAKPYVVKAAQKAVADHLAATGRSGRVEEGIFPGTCHVQWELPEPEPLVSILIPNKDHVDDLEKCLFSLYSKTRYEAFEVIVIENNSTDPATKAYYEKLPDRYANCRVVAYSGGVNFSRINNFGRKFANGKFLLLLNNDIEIISGNWLTQMVAEASQPGVAACGAMLYYPDDTIQHAGIITGLGGYAGHSHKYHKRGGSGYMFRLATVQDYSACTAACLLVRTSAYDAVGGLDEAFTVAFNDVDFCLRLREKGWRIVWTPYAELYHHESKSRGSDEEDPAKKARFAKEQARLYEVHGKQNILHDPYYNPNLSLDYEDFRESGDLRNLKNVTL
;
A
#
# COMPACT_ATOMS: atom_id res chain seq x y z
N VAL A 1 -1.40 16.53 20.52
CA VAL A 1 -0.93 15.30 19.86
C VAL A 1 0.17 15.68 18.88
N ALA A 2 1.30 14.99 18.92
CA ALA A 2 2.38 15.22 17.98
C ALA A 2 1.97 14.70 16.59
N HIS A 3 2.33 15.44 15.53
CA HIS A 3 2.15 15.05 14.15
C HIS A 3 3.53 14.76 13.54
N PHE A 4 3.94 13.51 13.58
CA PHE A 4 5.19 13.04 12.99
C PHE A 4 4.95 12.61 11.54
N LYS A 5 5.49 13.37 10.62
CA LYS A 5 5.25 13.27 9.19
C LYS A 5 6.17 12.22 8.55
N PRO A 6 5.77 11.59 7.44
CA PRO A 6 6.68 10.83 6.59
C PRO A 6 7.56 11.78 5.76
N ASP A 7 8.54 11.21 5.05
CA ASP A 7 9.17 11.87 3.92
C ASP A 7 8.15 12.10 2.79
N TYR A 8 8.58 12.61 1.64
CA TYR A 8 7.65 12.92 0.56
C TYR A 8 6.86 11.68 0.11
N ALA A 9 5.54 11.76 0.28
CA ALA A 9 4.57 10.73 -0.03
C ALA A 9 3.47 11.35 -0.92
N PRO A 10 3.59 11.28 -2.25
CA PRO A 10 2.70 12.00 -3.17
C PRO A 10 1.24 11.57 -3.08
N GLU A 11 0.96 10.27 -2.92
CA GLU A 11 -0.44 9.80 -2.81
C GLU A 11 -1.08 10.29 -1.51
N TYR A 12 -0.32 10.27 -0.42
CA TYR A 12 -0.80 10.81 0.85
C TYR A 12 -0.99 12.33 0.79
N LEU A 13 -0.11 13.07 0.09
CA LEU A 13 -0.25 14.52 -0.05
C LEU A 13 -1.50 14.89 -0.87
N MET A 14 -1.83 14.12 -1.92
CA MET A 14 -3.09 14.34 -2.65
C MET A 14 -4.32 14.02 -1.78
N ALA A 15 -4.23 13.01 -0.92
CA ALA A 15 -5.34 12.63 -0.06
C ALA A 15 -5.56 13.60 1.13
N CYS A 16 -4.50 14.17 1.69
CA CYS A 16 -4.58 15.21 2.71
C CYS A 16 -3.27 16.00 2.83
N ASN A 17 -3.39 17.27 3.22
CA ASN A 17 -2.21 18.09 3.49
C ASN A 17 -1.51 17.65 4.78
N TYR A 18 -0.62 16.66 4.69
CA TYR A 18 0.16 16.22 5.85
C TYR A 18 1.39 17.10 6.12
N ILE A 19 1.84 17.91 5.14
CA ILE A 19 3.01 18.79 5.28
C ILE A 19 2.74 19.88 6.31
N CYS A 20 1.61 20.59 6.17
CA CYS A 20 1.19 21.64 7.12
C CYS A 20 2.34 22.59 7.53
N HIS A 21 2.53 22.78 8.84
CA HIS A 21 3.55 23.67 9.45
C HIS A 21 4.72 22.84 10.01
N LEU A 22 5.96 23.30 9.95
CA LEU A 22 6.47 24.49 9.29
C LEU A 22 6.98 24.11 7.91
N ALA A 23 6.68 24.91 6.89
CA ALA A 23 7.23 24.73 5.55
C ALA A 23 8.08 25.96 5.18
N VAL A 24 9.24 25.71 4.56
CA VAL A 24 10.16 26.74 4.06
C VAL A 24 10.43 26.47 2.58
N PHE A 25 10.32 27.50 1.76
CA PHE A 25 10.52 27.40 0.31
C PHE A 25 11.30 28.59 -0.21
N ARG A 26 11.93 28.43 -1.37
CA ARG A 26 12.65 29.53 -2.03
C ARG A 26 11.68 30.56 -2.54
N LYS A 27 11.92 31.86 -2.21
CA LYS A 27 11.10 32.97 -2.68
C LYS A 27 10.96 32.98 -4.21
N SER A 28 12.05 32.71 -4.94
CA SER A 28 12.03 32.67 -6.40
C SER A 28 11.09 31.60 -6.97
N LEU A 29 10.92 30.47 -6.26
CA LEU A 29 9.97 29.42 -6.67
C LEU A 29 8.52 29.86 -6.38
N PHE A 30 8.29 30.47 -5.22
CA PHE A 30 7.00 31.04 -4.83
C PHE A 30 6.54 32.12 -5.85
N ASP A 31 7.45 33.04 -6.19
CA ASP A 31 7.17 34.10 -7.17
C ASP A 31 6.88 33.50 -8.56
N ALA A 32 7.59 32.46 -8.97
CA ALA A 32 7.43 31.82 -10.27
C ALA A 32 6.09 31.12 -10.45
N ILE A 33 5.47 30.63 -9.37
CA ILE A 33 4.14 30.01 -9.41
C ILE A 33 2.99 30.99 -9.12
N GLY A 34 3.31 32.28 -8.90
CA GLY A 34 2.33 33.34 -8.67
C GLY A 34 1.80 33.41 -7.22
N GLY A 35 2.49 32.79 -6.24
CA GLY A 35 2.12 32.84 -4.83
C GLY A 35 0.88 32.04 -4.43
N GLU A 36 0.23 32.43 -3.33
CA GLU A 36 -1.03 31.85 -2.87
C GLU A 36 -2.21 32.27 -3.74
N ARG A 37 -3.26 31.45 -3.80
CA ARG A 37 -4.44 31.67 -4.62
C ARG A 37 -5.69 31.85 -3.74
N PRO A 38 -6.41 32.98 -3.82
CA PRO A 38 -7.61 33.25 -3.02
C PRO A 38 -8.73 32.21 -3.21
N GLU A 39 -8.84 31.63 -4.38
CA GLU A 39 -9.83 30.60 -4.69
C GLU A 39 -9.61 29.27 -3.94
N CYS A 40 -8.46 29.14 -3.30
CA CYS A 40 -8.10 27.99 -2.44
C CYS A 40 -8.12 28.35 -0.95
N ASP A 41 -8.73 29.47 -0.55
CA ASP A 41 -8.87 29.87 0.87
C ASP A 41 -9.45 28.73 1.70
N GLY A 42 -8.78 28.42 2.81
CA GLY A 42 -9.07 27.29 3.70
C GLY A 42 -8.23 26.03 3.40
N ALA A 43 -7.63 25.92 2.20
CA ALA A 43 -6.65 24.91 1.83
C ALA A 43 -5.49 25.53 1.01
N GLN A 44 -5.21 26.82 1.24
CA GLN A 44 -4.21 27.60 0.50
C GLN A 44 -2.79 27.01 0.60
N ASP A 45 -2.43 26.46 1.72
CA ASP A 45 -1.15 25.78 1.95
C ASP A 45 -1.06 24.45 1.19
N HIS A 46 -2.14 23.68 1.14
CA HIS A 46 -2.21 22.44 0.35
C HIS A 46 -2.01 22.73 -1.14
N ASP A 47 -2.74 23.70 -1.68
CA ASP A 47 -2.58 24.19 -3.04
C ASP A 47 -1.16 24.67 -3.34
N LEU A 48 -0.62 25.48 -2.43
CA LEU A 48 0.74 26.02 -2.56
C LEU A 48 1.78 24.89 -2.66
N PHE A 49 1.71 23.89 -1.75
CA PHE A 49 2.68 22.79 -1.75
C PHE A 49 2.61 21.94 -3.01
N LEU A 50 1.41 21.60 -3.47
CA LEU A 50 1.25 20.85 -4.72
C LEU A 50 1.89 21.62 -5.90
N ARG A 51 1.60 22.91 -6.08
CA ARG A 51 2.17 23.72 -7.17
C ARG A 51 3.68 23.96 -7.05
N LEU A 52 4.21 24.09 -5.82
CA LEU A 52 5.66 24.20 -5.62
C LEU A 52 6.36 22.90 -6.03
N ILE A 53 5.79 21.76 -5.67
CA ILE A 53 6.33 20.44 -6.04
C ILE A 53 6.25 20.23 -7.54
N ASP A 54 5.13 20.56 -8.17
CA ASP A 54 4.98 20.48 -9.63
C ASP A 54 6.05 21.32 -10.36
N ALA A 55 6.28 22.54 -9.89
CA ALA A 55 7.29 23.42 -10.47
C ALA A 55 8.73 22.92 -10.24
N MET A 56 8.98 22.21 -9.15
CA MET A 56 10.26 21.53 -8.91
C MET A 56 10.42 20.33 -9.84
N GLN A 57 9.41 19.47 -9.92
CA GLN A 57 9.44 18.23 -10.71
C GLN A 57 9.42 18.48 -12.22
N ALA A 58 8.88 19.60 -12.66
CA ALA A 58 8.99 20.04 -14.07
C ALA A 58 10.45 20.30 -14.49
N LYS A 59 11.34 20.62 -13.55
CA LYS A 59 12.77 20.83 -13.82
C LYS A 59 13.63 19.61 -13.57
N ASP A 60 13.28 18.83 -12.56
CA ASP A 60 13.92 17.58 -12.17
C ASP A 60 12.85 16.63 -11.63
N ALA A 61 12.51 15.62 -12.42
CA ALA A 61 11.46 14.66 -12.08
C ALA A 61 11.67 13.92 -10.72
N ASN A 62 12.92 13.92 -10.21
CA ASN A 62 13.25 13.33 -8.92
C ASN A 62 13.24 14.34 -7.78
N ALA A 63 12.95 15.62 -8.04
CA ALA A 63 12.91 16.62 -6.99
C ALA A 63 11.77 16.33 -6.00
N ALA A 64 12.10 16.40 -4.71
CA ALA A 64 11.17 16.17 -3.62
C ALA A 64 11.40 17.18 -2.50
N PRO A 65 10.39 17.50 -1.69
CA PRO A 65 10.58 18.27 -0.47
C PRO A 65 11.56 17.56 0.49
N LEU A 66 12.47 18.31 1.08
CA LEU A 66 13.34 17.81 2.15
C LEU A 66 12.54 17.79 3.46
N HIS A 67 12.47 16.64 4.09
CA HIS A 67 11.87 16.49 5.41
C HIS A 67 12.93 16.61 6.51
N ILE A 68 12.65 17.42 7.52
CA ILE A 68 13.45 17.51 8.74
C ILE A 68 12.64 16.89 9.88
N PRO A 69 12.94 15.65 10.30
CA PRO A 69 12.12 14.90 11.27
C PRO A 69 12.38 15.34 12.71
N GLN A 70 12.20 16.63 12.97
CA GLN A 70 12.36 17.26 14.28
C GLN A 70 11.09 18.01 14.65
N VAL A 71 10.83 18.17 15.97
CA VAL A 71 9.72 19.00 16.45
C VAL A 71 10.17 20.47 16.42
N LEU A 72 9.80 21.17 15.35
CA LEU A 72 10.21 22.55 15.08
C LEU A 72 9.05 23.55 15.20
N TYR A 73 7.81 23.08 15.37
CA TYR A 73 6.63 23.93 15.38
C TYR A 73 5.61 23.45 16.41
N TYR A 74 5.09 24.40 17.19
CA TYR A 74 4.01 24.17 18.14
C TYR A 74 2.78 24.95 17.70
N TRP A 75 1.73 24.24 17.34
CA TRP A 75 0.44 24.87 16.99
C TRP A 75 -0.34 25.25 18.25
N ARG A 76 -0.53 26.54 18.46
CA ARG A 76 -1.32 27.03 19.59
C ARG A 76 -2.81 26.79 19.33
N VAL A 77 -3.41 25.96 20.16
CA VAL A 77 -4.87 25.72 20.15
C VAL A 77 -5.57 26.80 20.96
N HIS A 78 -6.59 27.44 20.39
CA HIS A 78 -7.47 28.38 21.07
C HIS A 78 -8.90 28.24 20.53
N ALA A 79 -9.92 28.78 21.28
CA ALA A 79 -11.35 28.59 21.00
C ALA A 79 -11.77 29.01 19.56
N ALA A 80 -11.08 29.96 18.95
CA ALA A 80 -11.34 30.41 17.57
C ALA A 80 -10.44 29.72 16.53
N SER A 81 -9.62 28.74 16.94
CA SER A 81 -8.75 28.00 16.02
C SER A 81 -9.56 26.98 15.22
N THR A 82 -9.22 26.84 13.93
CA THR A 82 -9.77 25.79 13.06
C THR A 82 -9.39 24.38 13.52
N SER A 83 -8.39 24.25 14.39
CA SER A 83 -7.94 22.98 14.98
C SER A 83 -8.84 22.40 16.07
N GLY A 84 -9.83 23.19 16.57
CA GLY A 84 -10.75 22.79 17.64
C GLY A 84 -12.12 22.31 17.18
N GLY A 85 -12.43 22.33 15.89
CA GLY A 85 -13.75 22.00 15.35
C GLY A 85 -13.78 20.72 14.55
N THR A 86 -14.65 19.80 14.93
CA THR A 86 -14.94 18.53 14.23
C THR A 86 -15.81 18.74 12.98
N GLU A 87 -16.33 19.92 12.74
CA GLU A 87 -17.07 20.28 11.52
C GLU A 87 -16.11 20.95 10.54
N ALA A 88 -15.57 20.16 9.59
CA ALA A 88 -14.90 20.71 8.42
C ALA A 88 -15.88 21.67 7.73
N LYS A 89 -15.54 22.98 7.70
CA LYS A 89 -16.38 23.95 7.01
C LYS A 89 -16.44 23.51 5.54
N PRO A 90 -17.64 23.43 4.91
CA PRO A 90 -17.80 22.91 3.55
C PRO A 90 -16.91 23.59 2.49
N TYR A 91 -16.52 24.84 2.71
CA TYR A 91 -15.64 25.57 1.80
C TYR A 91 -14.19 25.03 1.85
N VAL A 92 -13.70 24.58 3.00
CA VAL A 92 -12.34 24.01 3.17
C VAL A 92 -12.22 22.72 2.37
N VAL A 93 -13.23 21.85 2.46
CA VAL A 93 -13.28 20.59 1.70
C VAL A 93 -13.23 20.88 0.19
N LYS A 94 -14.06 21.83 -0.28
CA LYS A 94 -14.08 22.22 -1.69
C LYS A 94 -12.77 22.86 -2.16
N ALA A 95 -12.12 23.67 -1.32
CA ALA A 95 -10.82 24.26 -1.61
C ALA A 95 -9.73 23.18 -1.73
N ALA A 96 -9.72 22.19 -0.84
CA ALA A 96 -8.79 21.05 -0.92
C ALA A 96 -9.03 20.22 -2.19
N GLN A 97 -10.28 19.87 -2.48
CA GLN A 97 -10.63 19.15 -3.72
C GLN A 97 -10.20 19.92 -4.97
N LYS A 98 -10.40 21.27 -4.99
CA LYS A 98 -9.95 22.12 -6.10
C LYS A 98 -8.43 22.10 -6.22
N ALA A 99 -7.69 22.23 -5.12
CA ALA A 99 -6.24 22.21 -5.14
C ALA A 99 -5.70 20.92 -5.77
N VAL A 100 -6.26 19.77 -5.37
CA VAL A 100 -5.89 18.45 -5.93
C VAL A 100 -6.33 18.34 -7.40
N ALA A 101 -7.52 18.79 -7.77
CA ALA A 101 -7.99 18.74 -9.16
C ALA A 101 -7.12 19.60 -10.08
N ASP A 102 -6.71 20.79 -9.63
CA ASP A 102 -5.80 21.67 -10.38
C ASP A 102 -4.40 21.01 -10.53
N HIS A 103 -3.91 20.33 -9.50
CA HIS A 103 -2.67 19.53 -9.55
C HIS A 103 -2.78 18.42 -10.61
N LEU A 104 -3.88 17.65 -10.64
CA LEU A 104 -4.09 16.62 -11.66
C LEU A 104 -4.04 17.22 -13.06
N ALA A 105 -4.76 18.32 -13.28
CA ALA A 105 -4.79 19.01 -14.57
C ALA A 105 -3.40 19.52 -14.99
N ALA A 106 -2.65 20.13 -14.05
CA ALA A 106 -1.29 20.65 -14.29
C ALA A 106 -0.29 19.54 -14.64
N THR A 107 -0.47 18.34 -14.07
CA THR A 107 0.41 17.17 -14.32
C THR A 107 -0.10 16.26 -15.43
N GLY A 108 -1.20 16.61 -16.11
CA GLY A 108 -1.78 15.82 -17.20
C GLY A 108 -2.34 14.47 -16.76
N ARG A 109 -2.76 14.35 -15.49
CA ARG A 109 -3.33 13.13 -14.92
C ARG A 109 -4.85 13.20 -14.94
N SER A 110 -5.51 12.13 -15.38
CA SER A 110 -6.96 12.06 -15.51
C SER A 110 -7.59 11.37 -14.31
N GLY A 111 -8.44 12.11 -13.59
CA GLY A 111 -9.17 11.62 -12.44
C GLY A 111 -10.15 12.64 -11.90
N ARG A 112 -11.12 12.18 -11.11
CA ARG A 112 -12.09 13.03 -10.41
C ARG A 112 -11.78 13.06 -8.93
N VAL A 113 -11.73 14.23 -8.33
CA VAL A 113 -11.45 14.40 -6.89
C VAL A 113 -12.77 14.45 -6.14
N GLU A 114 -12.92 13.56 -5.18
CA GLU A 114 -14.08 13.45 -4.29
C GLU A 114 -13.67 13.62 -2.83
N GLU A 115 -14.65 13.77 -1.93
CA GLU A 115 -14.39 13.66 -0.50
C GLU A 115 -13.99 12.21 -0.15
N GLY A 116 -12.96 12.06 0.66
CA GLY A 116 -12.48 10.76 1.11
C GLY A 116 -13.36 10.12 2.19
N ILE A 117 -12.88 9.03 2.79
CA ILE A 117 -13.61 8.29 3.85
C ILE A 117 -13.89 9.16 5.07
N PHE A 118 -13.01 10.10 5.39
CA PHE A 118 -13.19 11.05 6.50
C PHE A 118 -13.28 12.49 5.99
N PRO A 119 -14.11 13.34 6.63
CA PRO A 119 -14.21 14.76 6.28
C PRO A 119 -12.84 15.45 6.26
N GLY A 120 -12.59 16.23 5.21
CA GLY A 120 -11.33 16.95 5.02
C GLY A 120 -10.22 16.13 4.35
N THR A 121 -10.48 14.88 3.98
CA THR A 121 -9.61 14.09 3.10
C THR A 121 -10.15 14.06 1.67
N CYS A 122 -9.26 13.85 0.70
CA CYS A 122 -9.61 13.71 -0.71
C CYS A 122 -9.39 12.27 -1.17
N HIS A 123 -10.24 11.83 -2.07
CA HIS A 123 -10.06 10.60 -2.84
C HIS A 123 -10.00 10.94 -4.32
N VAL A 124 -8.96 10.50 -5.00
CA VAL A 124 -8.84 10.63 -6.45
C VAL A 124 -9.40 9.37 -7.11
N GLN A 125 -10.53 9.53 -7.79
CA GLN A 125 -11.09 8.48 -8.64
C GLN A 125 -10.38 8.55 -9.99
N TRP A 126 -9.34 7.74 -10.17
CA TRP A 126 -8.58 7.69 -11.42
C TRP A 126 -9.40 7.11 -12.55
N GLU A 127 -9.26 7.67 -13.74
CA GLU A 127 -9.76 7.04 -14.96
C GLU A 127 -8.93 5.80 -15.28
N LEU A 128 -9.61 4.70 -15.58
CA LEU A 128 -8.94 3.48 -16.03
C LEU A 128 -8.44 3.65 -17.47
N PRO A 129 -7.31 3.04 -17.82
CA PRO A 129 -6.89 2.95 -19.21
C PRO A 129 -7.94 2.20 -20.05
N GLU A 130 -8.16 2.66 -21.28
CA GLU A 130 -9.00 1.95 -22.24
C GLU A 130 -8.16 1.36 -23.39
N PRO A 131 -8.35 0.08 -23.73
CA PRO A 131 -9.20 -0.89 -23.02
C PRO A 131 -8.70 -1.19 -21.62
N GLU A 132 -9.61 -1.64 -20.72
CA GLU A 132 -9.23 -2.08 -19.36
C GLU A 132 -8.11 -3.13 -19.42
N PRO A 133 -7.02 -2.92 -18.66
CA PRO A 133 -5.88 -3.82 -18.72
C PRO A 133 -6.20 -5.21 -18.13
N LEU A 134 -5.83 -6.27 -18.84
CA LEU A 134 -5.97 -7.62 -18.31
C LEU A 134 -5.15 -7.80 -17.04
N VAL A 135 -5.77 -8.38 -16.00
CA VAL A 135 -5.15 -8.77 -14.73
C VAL A 135 -5.06 -10.30 -14.67
N SER A 136 -3.85 -10.84 -14.52
CA SER A 136 -3.67 -12.28 -14.24
C SER A 136 -3.59 -12.50 -12.73
N ILE A 137 -4.57 -13.18 -12.16
CA ILE A 137 -4.66 -13.47 -10.73
C ILE A 137 -3.99 -14.83 -10.48
N LEU A 138 -2.89 -14.83 -9.73
CA LEU A 138 -2.11 -16.01 -9.38
C LEU A 138 -2.52 -16.49 -7.99
N ILE A 139 -3.06 -17.70 -7.89
CA ILE A 139 -3.53 -18.28 -6.62
C ILE A 139 -2.77 -19.58 -6.35
N PRO A 140 -1.69 -19.58 -5.58
CA PRO A 140 -1.07 -20.80 -5.08
C PRO A 140 -2.05 -21.61 -4.24
N ASN A 141 -2.18 -22.91 -4.51
CA ASN A 141 -3.03 -23.78 -3.71
C ASN A 141 -2.41 -25.15 -3.49
N LYS A 142 -2.60 -25.69 -2.30
CA LYS A 142 -2.30 -27.06 -1.95
C LYS A 142 -3.33 -27.57 -0.97
N ASP A 143 -4.12 -28.59 -1.39
CA ASP A 143 -5.24 -29.07 -0.58
C ASP A 143 -6.19 -27.91 -0.19
N HIS A 144 -6.82 -27.89 0.98
CA HIS A 144 -7.67 -26.77 1.46
C HIS A 144 -8.74 -26.31 0.46
N VAL A 145 -9.50 -27.25 -0.12
CA VAL A 145 -10.49 -26.99 -1.16
C VAL A 145 -11.55 -25.98 -0.73
N ASP A 146 -11.97 -26.02 0.54
CA ASP A 146 -13.02 -25.14 1.09
C ASP A 146 -12.57 -23.66 1.08
N ASP A 147 -11.31 -23.40 1.41
CA ASP A 147 -10.74 -22.05 1.39
C ASP A 147 -10.65 -21.55 -0.06
N LEU A 148 -10.13 -22.37 -0.99
CA LEU A 148 -10.08 -22.04 -2.41
C LEU A 148 -11.47 -21.81 -3.01
N GLU A 149 -12.47 -22.66 -2.66
CA GLU A 149 -13.83 -22.47 -3.14
C GLU A 149 -14.44 -21.16 -2.66
N LYS A 150 -14.27 -20.82 -1.39
CA LYS A 150 -14.70 -19.55 -0.81
C LYS A 150 -14.04 -18.35 -1.49
N CYS A 151 -12.73 -18.43 -1.72
CA CYS A 151 -11.97 -17.41 -2.43
C CYS A 151 -12.51 -17.20 -3.84
N LEU A 152 -12.58 -18.25 -4.65
CA LEU A 152 -13.06 -18.18 -6.03
C LEU A 152 -14.53 -17.74 -6.10
N PHE A 153 -15.39 -18.26 -5.22
CA PHE A 153 -16.79 -17.86 -5.18
C PHE A 153 -16.94 -16.36 -4.91
N SER A 154 -16.23 -15.82 -3.90
CA SER A 154 -16.28 -14.40 -3.59
C SER A 154 -15.67 -13.55 -4.70
N LEU A 155 -14.58 -14.02 -5.32
CA LEU A 155 -13.91 -13.34 -6.44
C LEU A 155 -14.87 -13.18 -7.62
N TYR A 156 -15.49 -14.28 -8.09
CA TYR A 156 -16.36 -14.23 -9.25
C TYR A 156 -17.74 -13.60 -9.00
N SER A 157 -18.27 -13.71 -7.77
CA SER A 157 -19.60 -13.17 -7.45
C SER A 157 -19.59 -11.67 -7.10
N LYS A 158 -18.47 -11.13 -6.59
CA LYS A 158 -18.42 -9.76 -6.09
C LYS A 158 -17.60 -8.83 -6.97
N THR A 159 -16.57 -9.30 -7.67
CA THR A 159 -15.69 -8.45 -8.48
C THR A 159 -16.39 -7.85 -9.67
N ARG A 160 -16.35 -6.52 -9.80
CA ARG A 160 -16.99 -5.78 -10.91
C ARG A 160 -16.02 -5.52 -12.08
N TYR A 161 -14.72 -5.62 -11.86
CA TYR A 161 -13.71 -5.52 -12.92
C TYR A 161 -13.78 -6.78 -13.78
N GLU A 162 -13.93 -6.63 -15.10
CA GLU A 162 -14.22 -7.77 -16.00
C GLU A 162 -12.95 -8.33 -16.68
N ALA A 163 -11.93 -7.50 -16.87
CA ALA A 163 -10.71 -7.86 -17.60
C ALA A 163 -9.72 -8.63 -16.71
N PHE A 164 -10.06 -9.83 -16.27
CA PHE A 164 -9.14 -10.69 -15.51
C PHE A 164 -9.17 -12.15 -15.95
N GLU A 165 -8.10 -12.86 -15.68
CA GLU A 165 -7.97 -14.31 -15.75
C GLU A 165 -7.48 -14.86 -14.41
N VAL A 166 -7.83 -16.09 -14.06
CA VAL A 166 -7.39 -16.75 -12.84
C VAL A 166 -6.51 -17.94 -13.17
N ILE A 167 -5.36 -18.02 -12.50
CA ILE A 167 -4.41 -19.12 -12.62
C ILE A 167 -4.21 -19.71 -11.23
N VAL A 168 -4.91 -20.84 -10.97
CA VAL A 168 -4.69 -21.63 -9.77
C VAL A 168 -3.43 -22.46 -9.96
N ILE A 169 -2.46 -22.27 -9.08
CA ILE A 169 -1.18 -22.98 -9.15
C ILE A 169 -1.22 -24.11 -8.13
N GLU A 170 -1.51 -25.31 -8.63
CA GLU A 170 -1.60 -26.54 -7.86
C GLU A 170 -0.21 -26.99 -7.41
N ASN A 171 0.02 -27.17 -6.11
CA ASN A 171 1.31 -27.56 -5.54
C ASN A 171 1.25 -28.89 -4.78
N ASN A 172 1.21 -29.99 -5.52
CA ASN A 172 1.25 -31.37 -4.99
C ASN A 172 0.13 -31.65 -3.96
N SER A 173 -1.11 -31.32 -4.31
CA SER A 173 -2.29 -31.68 -3.51
C SER A 173 -2.46 -33.21 -3.43
N THR A 174 -2.77 -33.69 -2.25
CA THR A 174 -2.97 -35.12 -1.99
C THR A 174 -4.43 -35.47 -1.75
N ASP A 175 -5.25 -34.49 -1.33
CA ASP A 175 -6.68 -34.65 -1.07
C ASP A 175 -7.44 -34.90 -2.37
N PRO A 176 -8.18 -36.04 -2.47
CA PRO A 176 -9.01 -36.34 -3.65
C PRO A 176 -10.11 -35.30 -3.91
N ALA A 177 -10.66 -34.67 -2.85
CA ALA A 177 -11.70 -33.64 -3.01
C ALA A 177 -11.14 -32.42 -3.73
N THR A 178 -9.91 -32.00 -3.39
CA THR A 178 -9.22 -30.89 -4.06
C THR A 178 -8.97 -31.20 -5.53
N LYS A 179 -8.51 -32.41 -5.85
CA LYS A 179 -8.29 -32.84 -7.26
C LYS A 179 -9.58 -32.83 -8.07
N ALA A 180 -10.64 -33.40 -7.51
CA ALA A 180 -11.97 -33.40 -8.14
C ALA A 180 -12.55 -31.98 -8.32
N TYR A 181 -12.19 -31.04 -7.43
CA TYR A 181 -12.58 -29.65 -7.57
C TYR A 181 -11.85 -28.96 -8.72
N TYR A 182 -10.55 -29.19 -8.87
CA TYR A 182 -9.76 -28.64 -9.96
C TYR A 182 -10.29 -29.04 -11.35
N GLU A 183 -10.75 -30.28 -11.49
CA GLU A 183 -11.34 -30.78 -12.75
C GLU A 183 -12.59 -30.01 -13.16
N LYS A 184 -13.34 -29.48 -12.20
CA LYS A 184 -14.60 -28.74 -12.43
C LYS A 184 -14.40 -27.23 -12.65
N LEU A 185 -13.24 -26.68 -12.31
CA LEU A 185 -13.00 -25.24 -12.35
C LEU A 185 -13.18 -24.63 -13.76
N PRO A 186 -12.66 -25.23 -14.87
CA PRO A 186 -12.82 -24.66 -16.20
C PRO A 186 -14.28 -24.62 -16.66
N ASP A 187 -15.10 -25.58 -16.23
CA ASP A 187 -16.54 -25.63 -16.57
C ASP A 187 -17.33 -24.57 -15.77
N ARG A 188 -16.88 -24.29 -14.54
CA ARG A 188 -17.54 -23.32 -13.65
C ARG A 188 -17.15 -21.87 -13.95
N TYR A 189 -15.88 -21.66 -14.36
CA TYR A 189 -15.28 -20.34 -14.59
C TYR A 189 -14.43 -20.36 -15.86
N ALA A 190 -14.97 -19.86 -16.97
CA ALA A 190 -14.35 -19.95 -18.29
C ALA A 190 -12.96 -19.31 -18.42
N ASN A 191 -12.63 -18.31 -17.56
CA ASN A 191 -11.34 -17.63 -17.51
C ASN A 191 -10.43 -18.13 -16.37
N CYS A 192 -10.76 -19.31 -15.78
CA CYS A 192 -9.95 -19.97 -14.76
C CYS A 192 -9.24 -21.19 -15.33
N ARG A 193 -7.95 -21.34 -15.03
CA ARG A 193 -7.20 -22.54 -15.34
C ARG A 193 -6.34 -22.98 -14.18
N VAL A 194 -6.06 -24.29 -14.12
CA VAL A 194 -5.18 -24.90 -13.14
C VAL A 194 -3.87 -25.28 -13.81
N VAL A 195 -2.75 -24.92 -13.19
CA VAL A 195 -1.40 -25.29 -13.66
C VAL A 195 -0.68 -26.04 -12.53
N ALA A 196 -0.09 -27.19 -12.86
CA ALA A 196 0.56 -28.05 -11.88
C ALA A 196 2.02 -27.66 -11.68
N TYR A 197 2.40 -27.37 -10.44
CA TYR A 197 3.76 -27.14 -10.00
C TYR A 197 4.26 -28.30 -9.12
N SER A 198 5.24 -29.03 -9.58
CA SER A 198 5.75 -30.25 -8.89
C SER A 198 6.88 -30.00 -7.89
N GLY A 199 7.28 -28.74 -7.69
CA GLY A 199 8.35 -28.39 -6.74
C GLY A 199 7.90 -28.43 -5.28
N GLY A 200 8.87 -28.27 -4.37
CA GLY A 200 8.58 -28.12 -2.93
C GLY A 200 7.86 -26.81 -2.61
N VAL A 201 7.28 -26.72 -1.41
CA VAL A 201 6.57 -25.54 -0.92
C VAL A 201 7.55 -24.35 -0.81
N ASN A 202 7.39 -23.39 -1.67
CA ASN A 202 8.13 -22.12 -1.70
C ASN A 202 7.26 -21.09 -2.40
N PHE A 203 6.75 -20.11 -1.66
CA PHE A 203 5.82 -19.12 -2.18
C PHE A 203 6.38 -18.36 -3.40
N SER A 204 7.65 -17.97 -3.32
CA SER A 204 8.32 -17.25 -4.41
C SER A 204 8.40 -18.08 -5.68
N ARG A 205 8.84 -19.35 -5.59
CA ARG A 205 8.94 -20.26 -6.73
C ARG A 205 7.59 -20.55 -7.37
N ILE A 206 6.58 -20.76 -6.55
CA ILE A 206 5.21 -21.06 -7.03
C ILE A 206 4.68 -19.88 -7.84
N ASN A 207 4.81 -18.65 -7.32
CA ASN A 207 4.35 -17.46 -8.03
C ASN A 207 5.20 -17.17 -9.29
N ASN A 208 6.52 -17.31 -9.22
CA ASN A 208 7.40 -17.20 -10.40
C ASN A 208 7.06 -18.23 -11.49
N PHE A 209 6.66 -19.43 -11.08
CA PHE A 209 6.16 -20.43 -12.02
C PHE A 209 4.82 -20.00 -12.63
N GLY A 210 3.88 -19.54 -11.82
CA GLY A 210 2.57 -19.04 -12.27
C GLY A 210 2.68 -17.88 -13.25
N ARG A 211 3.67 -17.00 -13.08
CA ARG A 211 3.96 -15.88 -13.99
C ARG A 211 4.12 -16.34 -15.45
N LYS A 212 4.67 -17.52 -15.68
CA LYS A 212 4.90 -18.06 -17.05
C LYS A 212 3.61 -18.30 -17.83
N PHE A 213 2.49 -18.40 -17.16
CA PHE A 213 1.16 -18.62 -17.74
C PHE A 213 0.32 -17.35 -17.80
N ALA A 214 0.79 -16.27 -17.20
CA ALA A 214 0.06 -15.00 -17.08
C ALA A 214 0.21 -14.17 -18.37
N ASN A 215 -0.92 -13.65 -18.88
CA ASN A 215 -0.99 -12.79 -20.05
C ASN A 215 -1.30 -11.32 -19.70
N GLY A 216 -1.64 -11.05 -18.45
CA GLY A 216 -2.08 -9.73 -17.97
C GLY A 216 -0.99 -8.69 -18.00
N LYS A 217 -1.40 -7.44 -18.21
CA LYS A 217 -0.57 -6.25 -18.01
C LYS A 217 -0.22 -6.07 -16.54
N PHE A 218 -1.08 -6.61 -15.66
CA PHE A 218 -0.88 -6.69 -14.24
C PHE A 218 -0.92 -8.14 -13.76
N LEU A 219 -0.12 -8.44 -12.75
CA LEU A 219 -0.19 -9.67 -11.97
C LEU A 219 -0.81 -9.33 -10.62
N LEU A 220 -1.76 -10.14 -10.17
CA LEU A 220 -2.24 -10.09 -8.80
C LEU A 220 -1.78 -11.35 -8.07
N LEU A 221 -0.89 -11.20 -7.10
CA LEU A 221 -0.58 -12.26 -6.15
C LEU A 221 -1.72 -12.33 -5.15
N LEU A 222 -2.40 -13.48 -5.03
CA LEU A 222 -3.57 -13.63 -4.17
C LEU A 222 -3.50 -14.95 -3.42
N ASN A 223 -3.62 -14.91 -2.09
CA ASN A 223 -3.73 -16.12 -1.30
C ASN A 223 -5.08 -16.82 -1.52
N ASN A 224 -5.10 -18.15 -1.37
CA ASN A 224 -6.28 -18.98 -1.53
C ASN A 224 -7.32 -18.84 -0.39
N ASP A 225 -6.98 -18.18 0.71
CA ASP A 225 -7.82 -17.93 1.89
C ASP A 225 -8.28 -16.45 1.99
N ILE A 226 -8.29 -15.77 0.86
CA ILE A 226 -8.87 -14.41 0.72
C ILE A 226 -10.38 -14.51 0.43
N GLU A 227 -11.14 -13.58 1.02
CA GLU A 227 -12.55 -13.38 0.72
C GLU A 227 -12.82 -11.91 0.37
N ILE A 228 -13.39 -11.65 -0.80
CA ILE A 228 -13.66 -10.29 -1.29
C ILE A 228 -14.81 -9.66 -0.47
N ILE A 229 -14.64 -8.38 -0.09
CA ILE A 229 -15.66 -7.56 0.57
C ILE A 229 -16.24 -6.55 -0.42
N SER A 230 -15.42 -5.61 -0.92
CA SER A 230 -15.87 -4.52 -1.78
C SER A 230 -15.85 -4.91 -3.27
N GLY A 231 -16.94 -4.70 -4.01
CA GLY A 231 -17.06 -5.15 -5.40
C GLY A 231 -16.14 -4.43 -6.39
N ASN A 232 -15.69 -3.22 -6.06
CA ASN A 232 -14.80 -2.40 -6.90
C ASN A 232 -13.32 -2.48 -6.49
N TRP A 233 -12.97 -3.42 -5.61
CA TRP A 233 -11.62 -3.55 -5.06
C TRP A 233 -10.54 -3.63 -6.13
N LEU A 234 -10.73 -4.46 -7.16
CA LEU A 234 -9.73 -4.65 -8.22
C LEU A 234 -9.65 -3.42 -9.13
N THR A 235 -10.78 -2.75 -9.41
CA THR A 235 -10.84 -1.48 -10.13
C THR A 235 -9.98 -0.43 -9.43
N GLN A 236 -10.12 -0.29 -8.10
CA GLN A 236 -9.33 0.65 -7.30
C GLN A 236 -7.84 0.33 -7.36
N MET A 237 -7.46 -0.94 -7.19
CA MET A 237 -6.05 -1.34 -7.25
C MET A 237 -5.44 -1.10 -8.63
N VAL A 238 -6.16 -1.43 -9.72
CA VAL A 238 -5.69 -1.19 -11.10
C VAL A 238 -5.57 0.29 -11.39
N ALA A 239 -6.52 1.09 -10.92
CA ALA A 239 -6.51 2.54 -11.09
C ALA A 239 -5.26 3.17 -10.45
N GLU A 240 -4.94 2.80 -9.21
CA GLU A 240 -3.73 3.26 -8.51
C GLU A 240 -2.45 2.73 -9.19
N ALA A 241 -2.38 1.44 -9.47
CA ALA A 241 -1.21 0.84 -10.13
C ALA A 241 -0.99 1.33 -11.56
N SER A 242 -1.99 1.93 -12.19
CA SER A 242 -1.86 2.54 -13.53
C SER A 242 -1.20 3.91 -13.50
N GLN A 243 -1.04 4.55 -12.34
CA GLN A 243 -0.46 5.88 -12.24
C GLN A 243 1.05 5.86 -12.54
N PRO A 244 1.59 6.95 -13.11
CA PRO A 244 3.02 7.06 -13.39
C PRO A 244 3.88 6.82 -12.14
N GLY A 245 4.94 6.03 -12.28
CA GLY A 245 5.87 5.73 -11.20
C GLY A 245 5.36 4.72 -10.14
N VAL A 246 4.11 4.25 -10.23
CA VAL A 246 3.58 3.20 -9.34
C VAL A 246 3.83 1.83 -9.97
N ALA A 247 4.53 0.94 -9.26
CA ALA A 247 4.76 -0.44 -9.69
C ALA A 247 3.76 -1.42 -9.11
N ALA A 248 3.33 -1.20 -7.88
CA ALA A 248 2.43 -2.13 -7.18
C ALA A 248 1.43 -1.41 -6.28
N CYS A 249 0.29 -2.05 -6.05
CA CYS A 249 -0.77 -1.58 -5.16
C CYS A 249 -1.21 -2.72 -4.22
N GLY A 250 -1.21 -2.44 -2.91
CA GLY A 250 -1.74 -3.32 -1.87
C GLY A 250 -3.16 -2.96 -1.47
N ALA A 251 -3.89 -3.93 -0.91
CA ALA A 251 -5.26 -3.79 -0.43
C ALA A 251 -5.34 -3.70 1.10
N MET A 252 -6.46 -3.24 1.62
CA MET A 252 -6.83 -3.35 3.02
C MET A 252 -7.27 -4.78 3.33
N LEU A 253 -6.58 -5.46 4.24
CA LEU A 253 -6.97 -6.80 4.67
C LEU A 253 -7.42 -6.79 6.13
N TYR A 254 -8.52 -7.50 6.38
CA TYR A 254 -9.08 -7.70 7.71
C TYR A 254 -8.96 -9.17 8.14
N TYR A 255 -8.82 -9.37 9.44
CA TYR A 255 -9.12 -10.66 10.07
C TYR A 255 -10.63 -10.92 10.05
N PRO A 256 -11.08 -12.19 10.23
CA PRO A 256 -12.51 -12.53 10.28
C PRO A 256 -13.31 -11.83 11.39
N ASP A 257 -12.64 -11.25 12.37
CA ASP A 257 -13.23 -10.50 13.49
C ASP A 257 -13.34 -8.98 13.23
N ASP A 258 -13.15 -8.55 11.96
CA ASP A 258 -13.13 -7.14 11.54
C ASP A 258 -11.99 -6.31 12.17
N THR A 259 -10.94 -6.93 12.67
CA THR A 259 -9.71 -6.19 12.99
C THR A 259 -8.78 -6.14 11.78
N ILE A 260 -7.96 -5.08 11.70
CA ILE A 260 -7.00 -4.89 10.60
C ILE A 260 -5.90 -5.94 10.68
N GLN A 261 -5.70 -6.66 9.59
CA GLN A 261 -4.57 -7.55 9.40
C GLN A 261 -3.43 -6.85 8.64
N HIS A 262 -3.79 -6.10 7.60
CA HIS A 262 -2.82 -5.39 6.77
C HIS A 262 -3.36 -4.04 6.29
N ALA A 263 -2.58 -2.99 6.52
CA ALA A 263 -2.79 -1.64 6.02
C ALA A 263 -1.44 -1.01 5.58
N GLY A 264 -0.66 -1.76 4.79
CA GLY A 264 0.72 -1.42 4.42
C GLY A 264 1.77 -2.04 5.36
N ILE A 265 3.00 -2.12 4.88
CA ILE A 265 4.16 -2.62 5.64
C ILE A 265 5.14 -1.49 5.88
N ILE A 266 5.59 -1.38 7.13
CA ILE A 266 6.64 -0.46 7.57
C ILE A 266 7.89 -1.28 7.81
N THR A 267 9.00 -0.92 7.17
CA THR A 267 10.30 -1.52 7.45
C THR A 267 10.84 -1.01 8.79
N GLY A 268 11.61 -1.83 9.49
CA GLY A 268 12.15 -1.53 10.82
C GLY A 268 11.27 -1.96 11.99
N LEU A 269 9.95 -2.13 11.82
CA LEU A 269 9.08 -2.64 12.88
C LEU A 269 9.55 -4.02 13.36
N GLY A 270 9.66 -4.19 14.68
CA GLY A 270 10.19 -5.40 15.30
C GLY A 270 11.63 -5.72 14.92
N GLY A 271 12.36 -4.74 14.37
CA GLY A 271 13.74 -4.90 13.88
C GLY A 271 13.84 -5.32 12.41
N TYR A 272 12.73 -5.59 11.69
CA TYR A 272 12.77 -6.04 10.30
C TYR A 272 11.66 -5.45 9.43
N ALA A 273 10.41 -5.84 9.61
CA ALA A 273 9.25 -5.27 8.93
C ALA A 273 7.96 -5.75 9.61
N GLY A 274 6.94 -4.90 9.65
CA GLY A 274 5.66 -5.24 10.25
C GLY A 274 4.48 -4.53 9.58
N HIS A 275 3.28 -5.04 9.83
CA HIS A 275 2.05 -4.50 9.30
C HIS A 275 1.63 -3.25 10.09
N SER A 276 1.30 -2.18 9.36
CA SER A 276 0.75 -0.94 9.91
C SER A 276 -0.61 -1.18 10.56
N HIS A 277 -0.86 -0.60 11.74
CA HIS A 277 -2.14 -0.63 12.46
C HIS A 277 -2.75 -2.02 12.70
N LYS A 278 -1.91 -3.06 12.78
CA LYS A 278 -2.37 -4.42 13.01
C LYS A 278 -3.25 -4.51 14.26
N TYR A 279 -4.34 -5.28 14.19
CA TYR A 279 -5.37 -5.44 15.25
C TYR A 279 -6.20 -4.19 15.59
N HIS A 280 -6.04 -3.07 14.88
CA HIS A 280 -6.96 -1.95 15.02
C HIS A 280 -8.34 -2.32 14.48
N LYS A 281 -9.38 -1.73 15.05
CA LYS A 281 -10.76 -1.96 14.60
C LYS A 281 -11.01 -1.31 13.24
N ARG A 282 -11.79 -1.99 12.40
CA ARG A 282 -12.29 -1.47 11.13
C ARG A 282 -13.04 -0.15 11.32
N GLY A 283 -12.94 0.76 10.35
CA GLY A 283 -13.63 2.04 10.32
C GLY A 283 -12.94 3.16 11.10
N GLY A 284 -11.78 2.91 11.71
CA GLY A 284 -10.97 3.96 12.32
C GLY A 284 -10.20 4.77 11.26
N SER A 285 -9.86 6.04 11.57
CA SER A 285 -9.04 6.88 10.69
C SER A 285 -7.55 6.51 10.71
N GLY A 286 -7.10 5.81 11.76
CA GLY A 286 -5.68 5.59 12.00
C GLY A 286 -4.93 6.86 12.40
N TYR A 287 -3.61 6.74 12.50
CA TYR A 287 -2.73 7.87 12.77
C TYR A 287 -2.80 8.88 11.61
N MET A 288 -3.24 10.10 11.90
CA MET A 288 -3.32 11.19 10.90
C MET A 288 -4.01 10.77 9.58
N PHE A 289 -5.15 10.08 9.67
CA PHE A 289 -5.96 9.58 8.54
C PHE A 289 -5.32 8.49 7.69
N ARG A 290 -4.23 7.87 8.12
CA ARG A 290 -3.52 6.88 7.32
C ARG A 290 -4.32 5.61 6.98
N LEU A 291 -5.35 5.26 7.76
CA LEU A 291 -6.26 4.16 7.43
C LEU A 291 -7.40 4.55 6.49
N ALA A 292 -7.58 5.84 6.24
CA ALA A 292 -8.71 6.38 5.47
C ALA A 292 -8.28 7.04 4.15
N THR A 293 -7.00 7.04 3.85
CA THR A 293 -6.41 7.69 2.67
C THR A 293 -5.47 6.76 1.93
N VAL A 294 -5.38 6.94 0.62
CA VAL A 294 -4.35 6.25 -0.17
C VAL A 294 -2.97 6.64 0.34
N GLN A 295 -2.06 5.67 0.45
CA GLN A 295 -0.75 5.85 1.07
C GLN A 295 0.38 5.31 0.19
N ASP A 296 1.51 6.00 0.22
CA ASP A 296 2.78 5.42 -0.18
C ASP A 296 3.36 4.60 0.99
N TYR A 297 3.79 3.37 0.74
CA TYR A 297 4.42 2.49 1.72
C TYR A 297 5.71 1.87 1.19
N SER A 298 6.56 1.41 2.09
CA SER A 298 7.78 0.69 1.70
C SER A 298 7.50 -0.68 1.11
N ALA A 299 6.45 -1.34 1.57
CA ALA A 299 5.98 -2.62 1.04
C ALA A 299 4.50 -2.86 1.33
N CYS A 300 3.91 -3.85 0.64
CA CYS A 300 2.60 -4.42 0.93
C CYS A 300 2.68 -5.94 0.86
N THR A 301 1.81 -6.62 1.60
CA THR A 301 1.81 -8.09 1.65
C THR A 301 1.37 -8.74 0.34
N ALA A 302 2.06 -9.80 -0.06
CA ALA A 302 1.69 -10.60 -1.23
C ALA A 302 0.45 -11.49 -1.00
N ALA A 303 -0.19 -11.43 0.16
CA ALA A 303 -1.50 -12.03 0.34
C ALA A 303 -2.57 -11.43 -0.60
N CYS A 304 -2.42 -10.12 -0.94
CA CYS A 304 -3.13 -9.45 -2.02
C CYS A 304 -2.29 -8.27 -2.53
N LEU A 305 -1.50 -8.50 -3.58
CA LEU A 305 -0.60 -7.50 -4.17
C LEU A 305 -0.75 -7.47 -5.69
N LEU A 306 -1.27 -6.36 -6.20
CA LEU A 306 -1.29 -6.08 -7.64
C LEU A 306 0.05 -5.45 -8.04
N VAL A 307 0.67 -5.96 -9.10
CA VAL A 307 1.94 -5.43 -9.61
C VAL A 307 1.91 -5.34 -11.14
N ARG A 308 2.52 -4.30 -11.70
CA ARG A 308 2.76 -4.25 -13.16
C ARG A 308 3.60 -5.44 -13.59
N THR A 309 3.16 -6.19 -14.58
CA THR A 309 3.90 -7.35 -15.08
C THR A 309 5.32 -6.97 -15.54
N SER A 310 5.47 -5.83 -16.21
CA SER A 310 6.78 -5.32 -16.63
C SER A 310 7.71 -4.98 -15.44
N ALA A 311 7.17 -4.50 -14.33
CA ALA A 311 7.95 -4.22 -13.12
C ALA A 311 8.34 -5.51 -12.41
N TYR A 312 7.42 -6.49 -12.33
CA TYR A 312 7.71 -7.84 -11.83
C TYR A 312 8.89 -8.48 -12.58
N ASP A 313 8.83 -8.45 -13.90
CA ASP A 313 9.87 -9.02 -14.76
C ASP A 313 11.20 -8.25 -14.66
N ALA A 314 11.15 -6.92 -14.54
CA ALA A 314 12.34 -6.08 -14.47
C ALA A 314 13.19 -6.28 -13.21
N VAL A 315 12.58 -6.79 -12.14
CA VAL A 315 13.30 -7.18 -10.90
C VAL A 315 13.55 -8.69 -10.82
N GLY A 316 13.19 -9.46 -11.86
CA GLY A 316 13.39 -10.90 -11.93
C GLY A 316 12.42 -11.72 -11.09
N GLY A 317 11.25 -11.17 -10.78
CA GLY A 317 10.23 -11.80 -9.94
C GLY A 317 10.57 -11.79 -8.45
N LEU A 318 9.96 -12.71 -7.71
CA LEU A 318 10.23 -12.91 -6.27
C LEU A 318 11.58 -13.65 -6.08
N ASP A 319 12.37 -13.25 -5.06
CA ASP A 319 13.59 -13.99 -4.71
C ASP A 319 13.23 -15.32 -4.05
N GLU A 320 13.61 -16.41 -4.71
CA GLU A 320 13.30 -17.78 -4.30
C GLU A 320 14.05 -18.24 -3.05
N ALA A 321 15.01 -17.46 -2.56
CA ALA A 321 15.68 -17.70 -1.29
C ALA A 321 14.80 -17.31 -0.08
N PHE A 322 13.80 -16.43 -0.28
CA PHE A 322 12.73 -16.19 0.68
C PHE A 322 11.59 -17.18 0.43
N THR A 323 11.52 -18.20 1.27
CA THR A 323 10.60 -19.31 1.04
C THR A 323 9.19 -19.02 1.56
N VAL A 324 9.09 -18.24 2.64
CA VAL A 324 7.83 -17.95 3.36
C VAL A 324 7.74 -16.51 3.83
N ALA A 325 8.70 -16.02 4.64
CA ALA A 325 8.68 -14.68 5.21
C ALA A 325 9.48 -13.70 4.35
N PHE A 326 9.11 -12.43 4.38
CA PHE A 326 9.81 -11.30 3.75
C PHE A 326 9.97 -11.37 2.22
N ASN A 327 9.37 -12.33 1.54
CA ASN A 327 9.39 -12.41 0.07
C ASN A 327 8.73 -11.19 -0.58
N ASP A 328 7.64 -10.71 0.01
CA ASP A 328 6.91 -9.51 -0.38
C ASP A 328 7.67 -8.22 -0.02
N VAL A 329 8.28 -8.18 1.15
CA VAL A 329 9.11 -7.04 1.59
C VAL A 329 10.32 -6.88 0.66
N ASP A 330 11.10 -7.95 0.46
CA ASP A 330 12.23 -7.96 -0.47
C ASP A 330 11.81 -7.52 -1.89
N PHE A 331 10.72 -8.09 -2.39
CA PHE A 331 10.21 -7.77 -3.72
C PHE A 331 9.84 -6.29 -3.85
N CYS A 332 9.09 -5.73 -2.89
CA CYS A 332 8.72 -4.33 -2.90
C CYS A 332 9.94 -3.40 -2.78
N LEU A 333 10.93 -3.76 -1.96
CA LEU A 333 12.15 -2.97 -1.83
C LEU A 333 12.96 -2.98 -3.14
N ARG A 334 13.09 -4.11 -3.84
CA ARG A 334 13.73 -4.15 -5.16
C ARG A 334 13.00 -3.32 -6.22
N LEU A 335 11.66 -3.26 -6.17
CA LEU A 335 10.89 -2.34 -7.01
C LEU A 335 11.23 -0.88 -6.69
N ARG A 336 11.32 -0.52 -5.40
CA ARG A 336 11.69 0.83 -4.96
C ARG A 336 13.12 1.22 -5.34
N GLU A 337 14.06 0.29 -5.28
CA GLU A 337 15.44 0.49 -5.75
C GLU A 337 15.53 0.84 -7.25
N LYS A 338 14.51 0.43 -8.03
CA LYS A 338 14.36 0.85 -9.44
C LYS A 338 13.67 2.22 -9.60
N GLY A 339 13.35 2.90 -8.52
CA GLY A 339 12.70 4.21 -8.52
C GLY A 339 11.17 4.16 -8.59
N TRP A 340 10.54 3.00 -8.46
CA TRP A 340 9.10 2.87 -8.42
C TRP A 340 8.54 3.01 -7.01
N ARG A 341 7.25 3.39 -6.93
CA ARG A 341 6.50 3.51 -5.68
C ARG A 341 5.58 2.30 -5.48
N ILE A 342 5.35 1.98 -4.22
CA ILE A 342 4.38 1.01 -3.75
C ILE A 342 3.27 1.79 -3.09
N VAL A 343 2.04 1.61 -3.55
CA VAL A 343 0.85 2.29 -3.04
C VAL A 343 -0.03 1.29 -2.30
N TRP A 344 -0.71 1.74 -1.29
CA TRP A 344 -1.74 1.01 -0.58
C TRP A 344 -3.05 1.80 -0.60
N THR A 345 -4.18 1.11 -0.81
CA THR A 345 -5.49 1.76 -0.87
C THR A 345 -6.48 1.18 0.15
N PRO A 346 -7.18 2.04 0.93
CA PRO A 346 -8.25 1.59 1.83
C PRO A 346 -9.55 1.24 1.10
N TYR A 347 -9.65 1.53 -0.19
CA TYR A 347 -10.85 1.33 -1.01
C TYR A 347 -10.96 -0.07 -1.61
N ALA A 348 -9.93 -0.89 -1.44
CA ALA A 348 -9.92 -2.31 -1.79
C ALA A 348 -9.94 -3.13 -0.49
N GLU A 349 -11.11 -3.63 -0.08
CA GLU A 349 -11.29 -4.31 1.20
C GLU A 349 -11.54 -5.81 1.01
N LEU A 350 -10.79 -6.64 1.73
CA LEU A 350 -10.87 -8.09 1.71
C LEU A 350 -10.67 -8.67 3.11
N TYR A 351 -11.26 -9.84 3.39
CA TYR A 351 -10.85 -10.67 4.52
C TYR A 351 -9.70 -11.58 4.12
N HIS A 352 -8.78 -11.81 5.04
CA HIS A 352 -7.71 -12.78 4.93
C HIS A 352 -7.81 -13.76 6.12
N HIS A 353 -8.23 -14.98 5.84
CA HIS A 353 -8.50 -16.02 6.85
C HIS A 353 -7.21 -16.71 7.31
N GLU A 354 -6.15 -15.93 7.54
CA GLU A 354 -4.80 -16.37 7.88
C GLU A 354 -4.77 -17.46 8.99
N SER A 355 -3.76 -18.32 8.92
CA SER A 355 -3.36 -19.28 9.98
C SER A 355 -4.05 -20.64 10.02
N LYS A 356 -4.99 -20.96 9.12
CA LYS A 356 -5.56 -22.31 9.09
C LYS A 356 -4.55 -23.40 8.67
N SER A 357 -3.58 -23.03 7.82
CA SER A 357 -2.61 -23.98 7.26
C SER A 357 -1.21 -23.93 7.92
N ARG A 358 -0.85 -22.83 8.59
CA ARG A 358 0.54 -22.61 9.06
C ARG A 358 0.75 -22.86 10.55
N GLY A 359 -0.23 -22.58 11.42
CA GLY A 359 0.00 -22.43 12.87
C GLY A 359 0.99 -21.29 13.17
N SER A 360 1.20 -20.98 14.44
CA SER A 360 2.16 -19.95 14.89
C SER A 360 3.61 -20.33 14.52
N ASP A 361 4.35 -19.40 13.90
CA ASP A 361 5.79 -19.57 13.65
C ASP A 361 6.61 -19.56 14.95
N GLU A 362 6.01 -19.15 16.05
CA GLU A 362 6.69 -19.04 17.36
C GLU A 362 6.81 -20.35 18.13
N GLU A 363 6.05 -21.38 17.78
CA GLU A 363 6.00 -22.64 18.54
C GLU A 363 6.91 -23.74 17.98
N ASP A 364 7.32 -23.65 16.70
CA ASP A 364 8.13 -24.65 16.02
C ASP A 364 9.59 -24.20 15.86
N PRO A 365 10.58 -24.92 16.44
CA PRO A 365 12.00 -24.58 16.31
C PRO A 365 12.51 -24.51 14.87
N ALA A 366 11.99 -25.32 13.95
CA ALA A 366 12.39 -25.31 12.55
C ALA A 366 11.85 -24.05 11.83
N LYS A 367 10.63 -23.64 12.16
CA LYS A 367 10.04 -22.39 11.66
C LYS A 367 10.79 -21.16 12.17
N LYS A 368 11.16 -21.14 13.46
CA LYS A 368 12.01 -20.07 14.04
C LYS A 368 13.37 -19.98 13.34
N ALA A 369 14.03 -21.11 13.11
CA ALA A 369 15.33 -21.12 12.43
C ALA A 369 15.22 -20.63 10.98
N ARG A 370 14.16 -21.01 10.25
CA ARG A 370 13.86 -20.49 8.91
C ARG A 370 13.64 -18.98 8.94
N PHE A 371 12.77 -18.50 9.83
CA PHE A 371 12.47 -17.06 9.97
C PHE A 371 13.74 -16.24 10.25
N ALA A 372 14.58 -16.68 11.18
CA ALA A 372 15.84 -16.03 11.49
C ALA A 372 16.81 -16.01 10.28
N LYS A 373 16.82 -17.07 9.46
CA LYS A 373 17.61 -17.12 8.23
C LYS A 373 17.09 -16.13 7.19
N GLU A 374 15.77 -16.06 6.99
CA GLU A 374 15.14 -15.14 6.04
C GLU A 374 15.33 -13.67 6.50
N GLN A 375 15.27 -13.40 7.82
CA GLN A 375 15.59 -12.09 8.39
C GLN A 375 17.05 -11.69 8.15
N ALA A 376 17.99 -12.61 8.39
CA ALA A 376 19.40 -12.34 8.14
C ALA A 376 19.66 -12.03 6.65
N ARG A 377 19.00 -12.76 5.74
CA ARG A 377 19.07 -12.50 4.31
C ARG A 377 18.50 -11.13 3.93
N LEU A 378 17.39 -10.70 4.53
CA LEU A 378 16.82 -9.39 4.29
C LEU A 378 17.84 -8.27 4.60
N TYR A 379 18.56 -8.40 5.71
CA TYR A 379 19.64 -7.47 6.06
C TYR A 379 20.86 -7.57 5.13
N GLU A 380 21.20 -8.78 4.68
CA GLU A 380 22.30 -8.99 3.73
C GLU A 380 22.02 -8.31 2.38
N VAL A 381 20.80 -8.47 1.85
CA VAL A 381 20.42 -7.95 0.54
C VAL A 381 20.21 -6.45 0.56
N HIS A 382 19.50 -5.92 1.53
CA HIS A 382 19.07 -4.51 1.54
C HIS A 382 19.88 -3.61 2.49
N GLY A 383 20.70 -4.19 3.34
CA GLY A 383 21.44 -3.46 4.38
C GLY A 383 20.56 -3.15 5.60
N LYS A 384 21.05 -3.51 6.79
CA LYS A 384 20.31 -3.33 8.04
C LYS A 384 19.86 -1.88 8.27
N GLN A 385 20.69 -0.90 7.95
CA GLN A 385 20.37 0.52 8.13
C GLN A 385 19.20 0.96 7.25
N ASN A 386 19.13 0.47 6.01
CA ASN A 386 18.04 0.78 5.10
C ASN A 386 16.72 0.13 5.56
N ILE A 387 16.79 -1.09 6.12
CA ILE A 387 15.61 -1.74 6.70
C ILE A 387 15.10 -1.00 7.93
N LEU A 388 16.00 -0.48 8.78
CA LEU A 388 15.62 0.24 10.00
C LEU A 388 15.18 1.69 9.76
N HIS A 389 15.24 2.18 8.52
CA HIS A 389 14.87 3.54 8.15
C HIS A 389 13.84 3.53 7.03
N ASP A 390 12.56 3.54 7.41
CA ASP A 390 11.46 3.63 6.46
C ASP A 390 11.15 5.11 6.15
N PRO A 391 11.22 5.57 4.88
CA PRO A 391 10.93 6.96 4.53
C PRO A 391 9.46 7.34 4.77
N TYR A 392 8.55 6.37 4.81
CA TYR A 392 7.14 6.62 5.09
C TYR A 392 6.77 6.51 6.56
N TYR A 393 7.78 6.30 7.44
CA TYR A 393 7.62 6.20 8.89
C TYR A 393 8.60 7.11 9.61
N ASN A 394 8.07 8.04 10.42
CA ASN A 394 8.92 9.04 11.08
C ASN A 394 9.81 8.40 12.16
N PRO A 395 11.11 8.74 12.25
CA PRO A 395 12.04 8.16 13.23
C PRO A 395 11.72 8.50 14.71
N ASN A 396 10.78 9.43 14.97
CA ASN A 396 10.28 9.71 16.31
C ASN A 396 9.12 8.78 16.73
N LEU A 397 8.64 7.92 15.84
CA LEU A 397 7.65 6.89 16.15
C LEU A 397 8.34 5.59 16.58
N SER A 398 7.66 4.83 17.44
CA SER A 398 8.19 3.56 17.96
C SER A 398 8.23 2.48 16.87
N LEU A 399 9.32 1.76 16.78
CA LEU A 399 9.46 0.55 15.96
C LEU A 399 9.10 -0.75 16.72
N ASP A 400 8.64 -0.65 17.96
CA ASP A 400 8.24 -1.81 18.77
C ASP A 400 6.73 -2.08 18.69
N TYR A 401 5.95 -1.16 18.12
CA TYR A 401 4.48 -1.23 18.04
C TYR A 401 3.98 -0.76 16.67
N GLU A 402 2.87 -1.33 16.24
CA GLU A 402 2.26 -1.07 14.92
C GLU A 402 1.28 0.11 14.91
N ASP A 403 1.14 0.85 16.00
CA ASP A 403 0.08 1.84 16.23
C ASP A 403 0.51 3.31 16.10
N PHE A 404 1.70 3.57 15.57
CA PHE A 404 2.28 4.90 15.40
C PHE A 404 2.43 5.70 16.70
N ARG A 405 2.55 5.03 17.84
CA ARG A 405 2.87 5.74 19.08
C ARG A 405 4.26 6.35 19.06
N GLU A 406 4.44 7.39 19.86
CA GLU A 406 5.74 8.04 20.01
C GLU A 406 6.80 7.08 20.55
N SER A 407 8.02 7.20 20.05
CA SER A 407 9.17 6.53 20.64
C SER A 407 9.42 7.13 22.03
N GLY A 408 9.62 6.27 23.03
CA GLY A 408 9.98 6.73 24.39
C GLY A 408 11.36 7.44 24.46
N ASP A 409 12.12 7.33 23.39
CA ASP A 409 13.42 8.02 23.22
C ASP A 409 13.30 9.09 22.12
N LEU A 410 12.70 10.22 22.45
CA LEU A 410 12.65 11.41 21.59
C LEU A 410 14.06 12.01 21.47
N ARG A 411 14.99 11.26 20.87
CA ARG A 411 16.44 11.59 20.76
C ARG A 411 16.70 12.94 20.12
N ASN A 412 15.76 13.41 19.31
CA ASN A 412 15.91 14.68 18.59
C ASN A 412 15.43 15.91 19.38
N LEU A 413 14.71 15.75 20.52
CA LEU A 413 14.29 16.88 21.35
C LEU A 413 15.40 17.33 22.33
N LYS A 414 16.38 16.46 22.66
CA LYS A 414 17.42 16.78 23.64
C LYS A 414 18.47 17.78 23.12
N ASN A 415 18.53 18.06 21.83
CA ASN A 415 19.51 18.96 21.21
C ASN A 415 18.92 20.31 20.78
N VAL A 416 17.67 20.60 21.07
CA VAL A 416 17.07 21.92 20.85
C VAL A 416 17.17 22.67 22.17
N THR A 417 18.29 23.32 22.41
CA THR A 417 18.35 24.39 23.41
C THR A 417 17.57 25.58 22.84
N LEU A 418 16.41 25.88 23.43
CA LEU A 418 15.65 27.08 23.13
C LEU A 418 16.43 28.33 23.56
#